data_5671519859a087fbd62ffc1bc3042cec
#
_entry.id   5671519859a087fbd62ffc1bc3042cec
#
_cell.length_a   1.000
_cell.length_b   1.000
_cell.length_c   1.000
_cell.angle_alpha   90.00
_cell.angle_beta   90.00
_cell.angle_gamma   90.00
#
_symmetry.space_group_name_H-M   'P 1'
#
loop_
_entity.id
_entity.type
_entity.pdbx_description
1 polymer ?
#
loop_
_entity_poly.entity_id
_entity_poly.type
_entity_poly.pdbx_seq_one_letter_code
_entity_poly.pdbx_strand_id
1 'polypeptide(L)'
;MSYKLIRGGYSESINMLRFPLAILVVFVHGFGADIDVSELHASGLTGLAVYDYIRLFFSVVIARSAVPIFFIISGYLLFLKVEEYNKTVYISKLRKRWHSLVIPYFSWIVLLILWTLMFKVGGILLHGKPWTGILDYFQNNGYLHMLWDSSVWEERTTWLGIETHNSGPVLLPFWYMRDLIIMVVISPAIYWLIKKIKFVFIILLIAIYTFDIKCSLISGTLAGACLFFSIGAYFAIKNQDFTEALWKWRHLICPVAILLMIYQTYSGSAMGNDTSKMIHPWLVIFQSFALILLASTLCQYPKLYGINKKLARTSFFIYALHPFILGYVISAFNKISILGDRIFPMSDSWYMMTFNYLASPIVCILLCIVIYWFLQKYLPSFLGVIVGERKK
;
A
#
# COMPACT_ATOMS: atom_id res chain seq x y z
N MET A 1 20.05 1.26 37.92
CA MET A 1 19.89 2.28 36.84
C MET A 1 18.99 1.69 35.77
N SER A 2 17.71 2.03 35.79
CA SER A 2 16.77 1.56 34.75
C SER A 2 17.08 2.30 33.46
N TYR A 3 17.62 1.63 32.47
CA TYR A 3 17.68 2.11 31.11
C TYR A 3 16.25 2.30 30.61
N LYS A 4 15.70 3.49 30.78
CA LYS A 4 14.52 3.95 30.08
C LYS A 4 14.93 4.02 28.60
N LEU A 5 14.74 2.92 27.86
CA LEU A 5 14.89 2.91 26.39
C LEU A 5 14.10 4.11 25.86
N ILE A 6 14.82 5.10 25.31
CA ILE A 6 14.21 6.29 24.70
C ILE A 6 13.56 5.80 23.40
N ARG A 7 12.28 5.39 23.50
CA ARG A 7 11.47 5.01 22.34
C ARG A 7 10.98 6.27 21.65
N GLY A 8 10.96 6.25 20.33
CA GLY A 8 10.28 7.28 19.57
C GLY A 8 8.78 7.25 19.86
N GLY A 9 8.22 8.40 20.14
CA GLY A 9 6.77 8.56 20.19
C GLY A 9 6.12 8.31 18.81
N TYR A 10 4.80 8.39 18.76
CA TYR A 10 4.07 8.08 17.51
C TYR A 10 4.53 8.93 16.32
N SER A 11 4.85 10.21 16.53
CA SER A 11 5.30 11.11 15.44
C SER A 11 6.63 10.69 14.83
N GLU A 12 7.60 10.25 15.65
CA GLU A 12 8.87 9.72 15.17
C GLU A 12 8.67 8.38 14.45
N SER A 13 7.82 7.51 15.01
CA SER A 13 7.49 6.21 14.43
C SER A 13 6.84 6.35 13.05
N ILE A 14 5.94 7.33 12.84
CA ILE A 14 5.39 7.64 11.52
C ILE A 14 6.48 8.03 10.53
N ASN A 15 7.40 8.91 10.93
CA ASN A 15 8.48 9.33 10.03
C ASN A 15 9.41 8.16 9.70
N MET A 16 9.62 7.24 10.66
CA MET A 16 10.42 6.03 10.46
C MET A 16 9.76 5.04 9.51
N LEU A 17 8.41 4.95 9.52
CA LEU A 17 7.64 3.99 8.71
C LEU A 17 7.47 4.42 7.26
N ARG A 18 7.29 5.71 6.96
CA ARG A 18 6.83 6.18 5.64
C ARG A 18 7.65 5.65 4.48
N PHE A 19 8.97 5.72 4.55
CA PHE A 19 9.82 5.25 3.47
C PHE A 19 9.86 3.72 3.34
N PRO A 20 10.06 2.93 4.41
CA PRO A 20 9.95 1.47 4.34
C PRO A 20 8.59 0.99 3.82
N LEU A 21 7.48 1.62 4.21
CA LEU A 21 6.16 1.26 3.70
C LEU A 21 6.03 1.53 2.19
N ALA A 22 6.61 2.62 1.69
CA ALA A 22 6.65 2.87 0.24
C ALA A 22 7.46 1.82 -0.51
N ILE A 23 8.58 1.33 0.05
CA ILE A 23 9.35 0.20 -0.48
C ILE A 23 8.46 -1.04 -0.56
N LEU A 24 7.77 -1.39 0.53
CA LEU A 24 6.90 -2.56 0.58
C LEU A 24 5.79 -2.51 -0.48
N VAL A 25 5.20 -1.33 -0.74
CA VAL A 25 4.21 -1.18 -1.81
C VAL A 25 4.80 -1.53 -3.18
N VAL A 26 6.04 -1.14 -3.48
CA VAL A 26 6.68 -1.50 -4.76
C VAL A 26 6.87 -3.02 -4.85
N PHE A 27 7.22 -3.70 -3.75
CA PHE A 27 7.36 -5.16 -3.70
C PHE A 27 6.02 -5.89 -3.93
N VAL A 28 4.88 -5.36 -3.46
CA VAL A 28 3.55 -5.94 -3.77
C VAL A 28 3.35 -6.06 -5.29
N HIS A 29 3.74 -5.03 -6.03
CA HIS A 29 3.53 -4.96 -7.48
C HIS A 29 4.66 -5.62 -8.29
N GLY A 30 5.73 -6.07 -7.64
CA GLY A 30 6.82 -6.85 -8.22
C GLY A 30 6.63 -8.37 -8.13
N PHE A 31 5.49 -8.85 -7.61
CA PHE A 31 5.26 -10.28 -7.33
C PHE A 31 5.34 -11.16 -8.59
N GLY A 32 4.82 -10.67 -9.73
CA GLY A 32 4.79 -11.42 -10.99
C GLY A 32 3.66 -12.46 -11.04
N ALA A 33 3.95 -13.65 -11.60
CA ALA A 33 2.98 -14.73 -11.74
C ALA A 33 2.59 -15.36 -10.41
N ASP A 34 1.37 -15.88 -10.33
CA ASP A 34 0.89 -16.64 -9.18
C ASP A 34 1.75 -17.91 -8.95
N ILE A 35 1.76 -18.36 -7.70
CA ILE A 35 2.50 -19.54 -7.25
C ILE A 35 1.50 -20.63 -6.94
N ASP A 36 1.66 -21.80 -7.59
CA ASP A 36 0.93 -23.00 -7.19
C ASP A 36 1.58 -23.58 -5.92
N VAL A 37 0.88 -23.40 -4.81
CA VAL A 37 1.35 -23.82 -3.50
C VAL A 37 1.43 -25.34 -3.37
N SER A 38 0.56 -26.08 -4.07
CA SER A 38 0.57 -27.54 -4.07
C SER A 38 1.83 -28.07 -4.74
N GLU A 39 2.19 -27.48 -5.88
CA GLU A 39 3.43 -27.80 -6.58
C GLU A 39 4.66 -27.37 -5.77
N LEU A 40 4.60 -26.19 -5.14
CA LEU A 40 5.66 -25.69 -4.26
C LEU A 40 5.95 -26.67 -3.10
N HIS A 41 4.90 -27.20 -2.45
CA HIS A 41 5.07 -28.17 -1.37
C HIS A 41 5.56 -29.53 -1.89
N ALA A 42 5.10 -29.97 -3.07
CA ALA A 42 5.52 -31.23 -3.66
C ALA A 42 6.98 -31.22 -4.11
N SER A 43 7.51 -30.06 -4.52
CA SER A 43 8.90 -29.91 -4.99
C SER A 43 9.95 -30.00 -3.88
N GLY A 44 9.55 -29.94 -2.61
CA GLY A 44 10.47 -29.85 -1.48
C GLY A 44 11.28 -28.55 -1.46
N LEU A 45 12.43 -28.54 -0.79
CA LEU A 45 13.32 -27.37 -0.70
C LEU A 45 14.28 -27.30 -1.91
N THR A 46 13.75 -27.24 -3.11
CA THR A 46 14.53 -26.96 -4.33
C THR A 46 14.92 -25.47 -4.39
N GLY A 47 15.88 -25.12 -5.25
CA GLY A 47 16.25 -23.72 -5.45
C GLY A 47 15.07 -22.86 -5.95
N LEU A 48 14.20 -23.41 -6.82
CA LEU A 48 13.01 -22.73 -7.30
C LEU A 48 12.00 -22.51 -6.15
N ALA A 49 11.82 -23.48 -5.28
CA ALA A 49 10.98 -23.32 -4.09
C ALA A 49 11.50 -22.22 -3.16
N VAL A 50 12.82 -22.11 -2.98
CA VAL A 50 13.42 -21.00 -2.20
C VAL A 50 13.10 -19.64 -2.83
N TYR A 51 13.20 -19.52 -4.16
CA TYR A 51 12.80 -18.30 -4.87
C TYR A 51 11.34 -17.96 -4.64
N ASP A 52 10.44 -18.92 -4.71
CA ASP A 52 9.00 -18.70 -4.52
C ASP A 52 8.66 -18.34 -3.07
N TYR A 53 9.29 -18.96 -2.07
CA TYR A 53 9.15 -18.55 -0.67
C TYR A 53 9.64 -17.12 -0.41
N ILE A 54 10.73 -16.69 -1.06
CA ILE A 54 11.19 -15.30 -0.98
C ILE A 54 10.15 -14.34 -1.55
N ARG A 55 9.54 -14.66 -2.69
CA ARG A 55 8.45 -13.85 -3.30
C ARG A 55 7.24 -13.78 -2.40
N LEU A 56 6.80 -14.92 -1.86
CA LEU A 56 5.69 -14.99 -0.91
C LEU A 56 5.95 -14.13 0.32
N PHE A 57 7.12 -14.27 0.92
CA PHE A 57 7.49 -13.50 2.12
C PHE A 57 7.47 -12.00 1.87
N PHE A 58 8.16 -11.51 0.83
CA PHE A 58 8.26 -10.07 0.60
C PHE A 58 6.98 -9.45 0.04
N SER A 59 6.33 -10.05 -0.96
CA SER A 59 5.20 -9.42 -1.65
C SER A 59 3.84 -9.77 -1.06
N VAL A 60 3.65 -11.00 -0.56
CA VAL A 60 2.35 -11.47 -0.06
C VAL A 60 2.23 -11.35 1.44
N VAL A 61 3.33 -11.58 2.18
CA VAL A 61 3.30 -11.55 3.64
C VAL A 61 3.63 -10.14 4.14
N ILE A 62 4.91 -9.71 4.08
CA ILE A 62 5.33 -8.48 4.78
C ILE A 62 4.76 -7.22 4.12
N ALA A 63 4.66 -7.17 2.80
CA ALA A 63 4.23 -5.98 2.09
C ALA A 63 2.73 -5.66 2.24
N ARG A 64 1.89 -6.67 2.54
CA ARG A 64 0.44 -6.48 2.70
C ARG A 64 0.04 -5.60 3.88
N SER A 65 0.91 -5.40 4.88
CA SER A 65 0.66 -4.46 5.98
C SER A 65 0.94 -2.99 5.66
N ALA A 66 1.55 -2.69 4.50
CA ALA A 66 1.91 -1.32 4.16
C ALA A 66 0.69 -0.38 4.10
N VAL A 67 -0.34 -0.76 3.36
CA VAL A 67 -1.56 0.04 3.21
C VAL A 67 -2.37 0.14 4.51
N PRO A 68 -2.62 -0.94 5.26
CA PRO A 68 -3.19 -0.88 6.60
C PRO A 68 -2.51 0.13 7.52
N ILE A 69 -1.18 0.13 7.58
CA ILE A 69 -0.45 1.09 8.41
C ILE A 69 -0.64 2.52 7.91
N PHE A 70 -0.69 2.76 6.59
CA PHE A 70 -1.00 4.09 6.06
C PHE A 70 -2.41 4.56 6.44
N PHE A 71 -3.41 3.68 6.50
CA PHE A 71 -4.74 4.03 7.02
C PHE A 71 -4.69 4.36 8.51
N ILE A 72 -3.98 3.58 9.35
CA ILE A 72 -3.80 3.89 10.78
C ILE A 72 -3.17 5.27 10.96
N ILE A 73 -2.08 5.55 10.23
CA ILE A 73 -1.41 6.85 10.26
C ILE A 73 -2.37 7.98 9.86
N SER A 74 -3.15 7.77 8.80
CA SER A 74 -4.06 8.79 8.28
C SER A 74 -5.21 9.09 9.23
N GLY A 75 -5.80 8.07 9.85
CA GLY A 75 -6.84 8.20 10.87
C GLY A 75 -6.32 8.94 12.11
N TYR A 76 -5.15 8.54 12.59
CA TYR A 76 -4.52 9.21 13.73
C TYR A 76 -4.24 10.70 13.45
N LEU A 77 -3.60 11.01 12.31
CA LEU A 77 -3.26 12.39 11.95
C LEU A 77 -4.49 13.27 11.67
N LEU A 78 -5.61 12.68 11.25
CA LEU A 78 -6.83 13.45 11.04
C LEU A 78 -7.38 14.00 12.36
N PHE A 79 -7.39 13.19 13.41
CA PHE A 79 -7.96 13.55 14.71
C PHE A 79 -6.92 14.02 15.74
N LEU A 80 -5.63 13.99 15.40
CA LEU A 80 -4.56 14.43 16.29
C LEU A 80 -4.78 15.89 16.74
N LYS A 81 -4.73 16.14 18.05
CA LYS A 81 -4.92 17.46 18.68
C LYS A 81 -6.29 18.09 18.36
N VAL A 82 -7.31 17.27 18.14
CA VAL A 82 -8.69 17.71 17.99
C VAL A 82 -9.42 17.45 19.30
N GLU A 83 -9.77 18.49 20.02
CA GLU A 83 -10.54 18.41 21.27
C GLU A 83 -12.00 18.13 20.98
N GLU A 84 -12.59 18.86 20.03
CA GLU A 84 -13.95 18.70 19.59
C GLU A 84 -14.03 18.69 18.05
N TYR A 85 -14.71 17.69 17.50
CA TYR A 85 -14.86 17.52 16.05
C TYR A 85 -16.19 18.11 15.58
N ASN A 86 -16.25 19.43 15.52
CA ASN A 86 -17.41 20.18 15.05
C ASN A 86 -17.35 20.47 13.53
N LYS A 87 -18.43 21.06 12.98
CA LYS A 87 -18.54 21.39 11.55
C LYS A 87 -17.39 22.26 11.04
N THR A 88 -16.95 23.22 11.82
CA THR A 88 -15.84 24.14 11.45
C THR A 88 -14.52 23.40 11.31
N VAL A 89 -14.21 22.54 12.28
CA VAL A 89 -13.01 21.66 12.25
C VAL A 89 -13.09 20.70 11.06
N TYR A 90 -14.24 20.06 10.83
CA TYR A 90 -14.45 19.16 9.71
C TYR A 90 -14.18 19.84 8.37
N ILE A 91 -14.81 20.99 8.09
CA ILE A 91 -14.60 21.74 6.84
C ILE A 91 -13.14 22.16 6.67
N SER A 92 -12.49 22.62 7.76
CA SER A 92 -11.04 22.93 7.74
C SER A 92 -10.19 21.71 7.36
N LYS A 93 -10.51 20.53 7.90
CA LYS A 93 -9.81 19.28 7.57
C LYS A 93 -10.08 18.86 6.12
N LEU A 94 -11.32 18.95 5.64
CA LEU A 94 -11.67 18.69 4.23
C LEU A 94 -10.86 19.58 3.28
N ARG A 95 -10.84 20.90 3.50
CA ARG A 95 -10.08 21.85 2.68
C ARG A 95 -8.59 21.50 2.66
N LYS A 96 -8.02 21.11 3.80
CA LYS A 96 -6.63 20.67 3.88
C LYS A 96 -6.38 19.37 3.10
N ARG A 97 -7.33 18.43 3.12
CA ARG A 97 -7.22 17.15 2.42
C ARG A 97 -7.49 17.28 0.93
N TRP A 98 -8.28 18.26 0.51
CA TRP A 98 -8.46 18.59 -0.91
C TRP A 98 -7.11 18.80 -1.60
N HIS A 99 -6.27 19.68 -1.05
CA HIS A 99 -4.95 19.96 -1.62
C HIS A 99 -3.94 18.81 -1.46
N SER A 100 -3.98 18.09 -0.34
CA SER A 100 -2.95 17.08 -0.05
C SER A 100 -3.34 15.66 -0.46
N LEU A 101 -4.57 15.42 -0.93
CA LEU A 101 -5.06 14.10 -1.28
C LEU A 101 -5.83 14.10 -2.60
N VAL A 102 -6.85 14.97 -2.75
CA VAL A 102 -7.73 14.94 -3.93
C VAL A 102 -7.01 15.45 -5.18
N ILE A 103 -6.32 16.61 -5.09
CA ILE A 103 -5.56 17.14 -6.23
C ILE A 103 -4.48 16.15 -6.70
N PRO A 104 -3.59 15.60 -5.82
CA PRO A 104 -2.64 14.58 -6.24
C PRO A 104 -3.31 13.35 -6.86
N TYR A 105 -4.41 12.86 -6.29
CA TYR A 105 -5.15 11.72 -6.81
C TYR A 105 -5.51 11.91 -8.29
N PHE A 106 -6.21 12.97 -8.62
CA PHE A 106 -6.60 13.24 -10.01
C PHE A 106 -5.41 13.60 -10.91
N SER A 107 -4.42 14.33 -10.39
CA SER A 107 -3.22 14.69 -11.16
C SER A 107 -2.47 13.45 -11.66
N TRP A 108 -2.27 12.44 -10.82
CA TRP A 108 -1.57 11.21 -11.22
C TRP A 108 -2.39 10.34 -12.18
N ILE A 109 -3.72 10.28 -12.01
CA ILE A 109 -4.59 9.58 -12.97
C ILE A 109 -4.53 10.26 -14.34
N VAL A 110 -4.60 11.59 -14.40
CA VAL A 110 -4.43 12.35 -15.65
C VAL A 110 -3.05 12.11 -16.27
N LEU A 111 -1.99 12.09 -15.46
CA LEU A 111 -0.64 11.77 -15.94
C LEU A 111 -0.57 10.36 -16.54
N LEU A 112 -1.23 9.36 -15.94
CA LEU A 112 -1.28 8.00 -16.48
C LEU A 112 -2.03 7.97 -17.82
N ILE A 113 -3.16 8.65 -17.91
CA ILE A 113 -3.92 8.73 -19.17
C ILE A 113 -3.05 9.37 -20.26
N LEU A 114 -2.42 10.51 -19.98
CA LEU A 114 -1.52 11.17 -20.92
C LEU A 114 -0.34 10.29 -21.33
N TRP A 115 0.28 9.59 -20.37
CA TRP A 115 1.34 8.62 -20.61
C TRP A 115 0.88 7.51 -21.57
N THR A 116 -0.28 6.91 -21.30
CA THR A 116 -0.84 5.85 -22.14
C THR A 116 -1.18 6.36 -23.54
N LEU A 117 -1.78 7.54 -23.65
CA LEU A 117 -2.10 8.15 -24.95
C LEU A 117 -0.84 8.46 -25.76
N MET A 118 0.21 8.94 -25.12
CA MET A 118 1.50 9.20 -25.80
C MET A 118 2.03 7.92 -26.47
N PHE A 119 1.99 6.77 -25.80
CA PHE A 119 2.43 5.50 -26.39
C PHE A 119 1.49 4.99 -27.47
N LYS A 120 0.17 5.17 -27.31
CA LYS A 120 -0.79 4.78 -28.34
C LYS A 120 -0.63 5.63 -29.60
N VAL A 121 -0.51 6.96 -29.48
CA VAL A 121 -0.26 7.87 -30.60
C VAL A 121 1.09 7.55 -31.24
N GLY A 122 2.15 7.33 -30.46
CA GLY A 122 3.44 6.89 -30.98
C GLY A 122 3.33 5.57 -31.78
N GLY A 123 2.56 4.61 -31.28
CA GLY A 123 2.29 3.35 -31.99
C GLY A 123 1.53 3.54 -33.32
N ILE A 124 0.62 4.52 -33.39
CA ILE A 124 -0.09 4.87 -34.62
C ILE A 124 0.86 5.51 -35.62
N LEU A 125 1.62 6.51 -35.18
CA LEU A 125 2.50 7.28 -36.06
C LEU A 125 3.72 6.50 -36.55
N LEU A 126 4.31 5.65 -35.68
CA LEU A 126 5.57 4.95 -35.99
C LEU A 126 5.34 3.54 -36.54
N HIS A 127 4.22 2.90 -36.19
CA HIS A 127 3.97 1.50 -36.52
C HIS A 127 2.64 1.26 -37.25
N GLY A 128 1.94 2.31 -37.67
CA GLY A 128 0.69 2.22 -38.43
C GLY A 128 -0.46 1.52 -37.70
N LYS A 129 -0.46 1.53 -36.35
CA LYS A 129 -1.56 0.95 -35.55
C LYS A 129 -2.86 1.71 -35.78
N PRO A 130 -4.03 1.05 -35.69
CA PRO A 130 -5.32 1.69 -35.91
C PRO A 130 -5.65 2.73 -34.82
N TRP A 131 -6.30 3.82 -35.21
CA TRP A 131 -6.78 4.87 -34.29
C TRP A 131 -7.85 4.37 -33.32
N THR A 132 -8.57 3.29 -33.66
CA THR A 132 -9.56 2.65 -32.80
C THR A 132 -8.97 2.25 -31.43
N GLY A 133 -7.69 1.92 -31.36
CA GLY A 133 -7.02 1.58 -30.10
C GLY A 133 -7.05 2.67 -29.03
N ILE A 134 -7.28 3.95 -29.39
CA ILE A 134 -7.52 5.03 -28.44
C ILE A 134 -8.95 4.94 -27.89
N LEU A 135 -9.94 4.77 -28.78
CA LEU A 135 -11.34 4.62 -28.39
C LEU A 135 -11.54 3.37 -27.53
N ASP A 136 -10.94 2.25 -27.93
CA ASP A 136 -10.95 0.98 -27.16
C ASP A 136 -10.40 1.17 -25.76
N TYR A 137 -9.36 1.98 -25.59
CA TYR A 137 -8.80 2.26 -24.25
C TYR A 137 -9.82 2.96 -23.35
N PHE A 138 -10.51 3.98 -23.85
CA PHE A 138 -11.52 4.69 -23.05
C PHE A 138 -12.75 3.83 -22.81
N GLN A 139 -13.19 3.08 -23.81
CA GLN A 139 -14.35 2.19 -23.70
C GLN A 139 -14.10 1.08 -22.69
N ASN A 140 -12.96 0.38 -22.79
CA ASN A 140 -12.60 -0.72 -21.90
C ASN A 140 -12.42 -0.27 -20.45
N ASN A 141 -12.04 1.00 -20.22
CA ASN A 141 -11.88 1.57 -18.88
C ASN A 141 -13.15 2.30 -18.38
N GLY A 142 -14.27 2.25 -19.10
CA GLY A 142 -15.54 2.85 -18.69
C GLY A 142 -15.58 4.37 -18.78
N TYR A 143 -14.84 4.99 -19.73
CA TYR A 143 -14.77 6.44 -19.93
C TYR A 143 -14.42 7.21 -18.64
N LEU A 144 -15.32 8.10 -18.17
CA LEU A 144 -15.08 8.86 -16.94
C LEU A 144 -15.03 8.01 -15.67
N HIS A 145 -15.64 6.81 -15.69
CA HIS A 145 -15.55 5.88 -14.57
C HIS A 145 -14.12 5.49 -14.25
N MET A 146 -13.21 5.47 -15.27
CA MET A 146 -11.79 5.17 -15.06
C MET A 146 -11.10 6.04 -14.00
N LEU A 147 -11.64 7.24 -13.74
CA LEU A 147 -11.08 8.14 -12.73
C LEU A 147 -11.33 7.67 -11.30
N TRP A 148 -12.33 6.81 -11.10
CA TRP A 148 -12.76 6.38 -9.77
C TRP A 148 -12.96 4.87 -9.67
N ASP A 149 -13.53 4.28 -10.71
CA ASP A 149 -14.06 2.92 -10.73
C ASP A 149 -13.94 2.31 -12.12
N SER A 150 -12.73 1.95 -12.52
CA SER A 150 -12.45 1.44 -13.86
C SER A 150 -12.97 0.00 -14.02
N SER A 151 -13.73 -0.25 -15.10
CA SER A 151 -14.26 -1.57 -15.43
C SER A 151 -13.19 -2.65 -15.68
N VAL A 152 -11.95 -2.26 -16.00
CA VAL A 152 -10.82 -3.20 -16.15
C VAL A 152 -10.48 -3.93 -14.84
N TRP A 153 -10.78 -3.32 -13.70
CA TRP A 153 -10.47 -3.86 -12.37
C TRP A 153 -11.72 -4.32 -11.63
N GLU A 154 -12.85 -4.47 -12.33
CA GLU A 154 -14.10 -4.87 -11.71
C GLU A 154 -14.08 -6.37 -11.38
N GLU A 155 -14.10 -6.68 -10.07
CA GLU A 155 -14.35 -8.02 -9.56
C GLU A 155 -15.75 -8.08 -8.98
N ARG A 156 -16.58 -8.98 -9.48
CA ARG A 156 -17.92 -9.25 -8.95
C ARG A 156 -17.88 -10.49 -8.09
N THR A 157 -18.31 -10.38 -6.87
CA THR A 157 -18.46 -11.53 -5.97
C THR A 157 -19.85 -11.55 -5.39
N THR A 158 -20.45 -12.75 -5.31
CA THR A 158 -21.77 -12.94 -4.70
C THR A 158 -21.58 -13.54 -3.30
N TRP A 159 -22.17 -12.91 -2.29
CA TRP A 159 -22.19 -13.41 -0.93
C TRP A 159 -23.61 -13.36 -0.37
N LEU A 160 -24.15 -14.51 0.05
CA LEU A 160 -25.56 -14.66 0.50
C LEU A 160 -26.57 -14.04 -0.47
N GLY A 161 -26.34 -14.15 -1.80
CA GLY A 161 -27.23 -13.58 -2.81
C GLY A 161 -27.05 -12.07 -3.05
N ILE A 162 -26.11 -11.41 -2.38
CA ILE A 162 -25.79 -9.99 -2.55
C ILE A 162 -24.56 -9.89 -3.46
N GLU A 163 -24.73 -9.24 -4.61
CA GLU A 163 -23.60 -8.90 -5.48
C GLU A 163 -22.78 -7.77 -4.85
N THR A 164 -21.49 -7.98 -4.72
CA THR A 164 -20.55 -6.97 -4.28
C THR A 164 -19.53 -6.70 -5.38
N HIS A 165 -19.25 -5.43 -5.60
CA HIS A 165 -18.27 -5.00 -6.59
C HIS A 165 -16.99 -4.57 -5.89
N ASN A 166 -15.88 -5.12 -6.32
CA ASN A 166 -14.56 -4.65 -5.93
C ASN A 166 -13.89 -4.08 -7.16
N SER A 167 -13.55 -2.82 -7.13
CA SER A 167 -13.01 -2.10 -8.28
C SER A 167 -12.05 -1.00 -7.83
N GLY A 168 -11.30 -0.47 -8.76
CA GLY A 168 -10.34 0.60 -8.52
C GLY A 168 -10.23 1.58 -9.67
N PRO A 169 -9.56 2.73 -9.48
CA PRO A 169 -9.28 3.65 -10.56
C PRO A 169 -8.34 3.01 -11.60
N VAL A 170 -8.25 3.59 -12.81
CA VAL A 170 -7.35 3.10 -13.87
C VAL A 170 -5.89 2.99 -13.42
N LEU A 171 -5.45 3.86 -12.52
CA LEU A 171 -4.19 3.73 -11.79
C LEU A 171 -4.43 2.86 -10.55
N LEU A 172 -4.38 1.54 -10.73
CA LEU A 172 -4.83 0.57 -9.72
C LEU A 172 -4.33 0.84 -8.31
N PRO A 173 -3.04 1.11 -8.01
CA PRO A 173 -2.60 1.36 -6.65
C PRO A 173 -3.35 2.50 -5.94
N PHE A 174 -3.99 3.40 -6.69
CA PHE A 174 -4.72 4.54 -6.15
C PHE A 174 -6.07 4.21 -5.51
N TRP A 175 -6.49 2.93 -5.52
CA TRP A 175 -7.63 2.48 -4.71
C TRP A 175 -7.47 2.87 -3.24
N TYR A 176 -6.25 2.83 -2.68
CA TYR A 176 -5.96 3.29 -1.33
C TYR A 176 -6.28 4.78 -1.13
N MET A 177 -5.87 5.64 -2.08
CA MET A 177 -6.16 7.08 -1.98
C MET A 177 -7.66 7.37 -2.13
N ARG A 178 -8.36 6.66 -3.02
CA ARG A 178 -9.81 6.74 -3.18
C ARG A 178 -10.52 6.40 -1.86
N ASP A 179 -10.17 5.26 -1.28
CA ASP A 179 -10.78 4.82 -0.04
C ASP A 179 -10.41 5.76 1.13
N LEU A 180 -9.21 6.35 1.12
CA LEU A 180 -8.84 7.36 2.10
C LEU A 180 -9.65 8.67 1.94
N ILE A 181 -9.98 9.08 0.70
CA ILE A 181 -10.91 10.21 0.45
C ILE A 181 -12.26 9.90 1.07
N ILE A 182 -12.79 8.69 0.86
CA ILE A 182 -14.05 8.25 1.47
C ILE A 182 -13.97 8.31 2.99
N MET A 183 -12.90 7.77 3.61
CA MET A 183 -12.72 7.82 5.07
C MET A 183 -12.69 9.25 5.62
N VAL A 184 -12.07 10.18 4.90
CA VAL A 184 -12.06 11.61 5.29
C VAL A 184 -13.47 12.22 5.20
N VAL A 185 -14.25 11.86 4.19
CA VAL A 185 -15.65 12.34 4.03
C VAL A 185 -16.53 11.81 5.14
N ILE A 186 -16.46 10.51 5.46
CA ILE A 186 -17.30 9.88 6.50
C ILE A 186 -16.72 10.04 7.92
N SER A 187 -15.62 10.77 8.08
CA SER A 187 -14.95 10.95 9.38
C SER A 187 -15.84 11.51 10.52
N PRO A 188 -16.90 12.34 10.28
CA PRO A 188 -17.82 12.74 11.34
C PRO A 188 -18.59 11.55 11.93
N ALA A 189 -19.02 10.60 11.08
CA ALA A 189 -19.71 9.40 11.52
C ALA A 189 -18.77 8.49 12.33
N ILE A 190 -17.51 8.32 11.85
CA ILE A 190 -16.49 7.57 12.58
C ILE A 190 -16.22 8.19 13.96
N TYR A 191 -16.08 9.51 14.03
CA TYR A 191 -15.88 10.23 15.29
C TYR A 191 -17.04 10.00 16.26
N TRP A 192 -18.29 10.13 15.77
CA TRP A 192 -19.50 9.93 16.57
C TRP A 192 -19.59 8.50 17.10
N LEU A 193 -19.33 7.48 16.26
CA LEU A 193 -19.33 6.06 16.65
C LEU A 193 -18.28 5.78 17.72
N ILE A 194 -17.04 6.29 17.54
CA ILE A 194 -15.97 6.12 18.52
C ILE A 194 -16.31 6.78 19.85
N LYS A 195 -16.98 7.95 19.85
CA LYS A 195 -17.42 8.62 21.08
C LYS A 195 -18.55 7.87 21.76
N LYS A 196 -19.53 7.35 20.99
CA LYS A 196 -20.74 6.70 21.53
C LYS A 196 -20.49 5.28 22.02
N ILE A 197 -19.93 4.42 21.18
CA ILE A 197 -19.76 2.98 21.49
C ILE A 197 -18.27 2.59 21.74
N LYS A 198 -17.37 3.56 21.69
CA LYS A 198 -15.97 3.45 22.12
C LYS A 198 -15.24 2.26 21.42
N PHE A 199 -14.60 1.42 22.22
CA PHE A 199 -13.83 0.28 21.73
C PHE A 199 -14.70 -0.82 21.06
N VAL A 200 -15.99 -0.88 21.39
CA VAL A 200 -16.93 -1.83 20.77
C VAL A 200 -17.00 -1.60 19.25
N PHE A 201 -16.92 -0.34 18.79
CA PHE A 201 -16.86 -0.04 17.35
C PHE A 201 -15.67 -0.72 16.67
N ILE A 202 -14.51 -0.69 17.29
CA ILE A 202 -13.30 -1.34 16.74
C ILE A 202 -13.47 -2.86 16.70
N ILE A 203 -14.06 -3.47 17.75
CA ILE A 203 -14.35 -4.92 17.77
C ILE A 203 -15.29 -5.30 16.63
N LEU A 204 -16.35 -4.54 16.41
CA LEU A 204 -17.28 -4.78 15.30
C LEU A 204 -16.58 -4.69 13.93
N LEU A 205 -15.72 -3.71 13.73
CA LEU A 205 -14.94 -3.59 12.50
C LEU A 205 -13.94 -4.73 12.32
N ILE A 206 -13.30 -5.21 13.40
CA ILE A 206 -12.45 -6.40 13.35
C ILE A 206 -13.28 -7.61 12.91
N ALA A 207 -14.46 -7.81 13.49
CA ALA A 207 -15.34 -8.91 13.09
C ALA A 207 -15.75 -8.82 11.61
N ILE A 208 -16.16 -7.64 11.14
CA ILE A 208 -16.51 -7.42 9.72
C ILE A 208 -15.31 -7.76 8.82
N TYR A 209 -14.12 -7.31 9.18
CA TYR A 209 -12.90 -7.53 8.40
C TYR A 209 -12.43 -8.97 8.41
N THR A 210 -12.44 -9.64 9.57
CA THR A 210 -11.90 -11.01 9.73
C THR A 210 -12.84 -12.08 9.20
N PHE A 211 -14.16 -11.87 9.28
CA PHE A 211 -15.17 -12.79 8.74
C PHE A 211 -15.58 -12.45 7.30
N ASP A 212 -14.89 -11.49 6.67
CA ASP A 212 -15.16 -11.04 5.29
C ASP A 212 -16.66 -10.77 5.07
N ILE A 213 -17.29 -10.08 6.03
CA ILE A 213 -18.71 -9.76 5.98
C ILE A 213 -18.92 -8.74 4.85
N LYS A 214 -19.42 -9.22 3.72
CA LYS A 214 -19.63 -8.41 2.52
C LYS A 214 -20.97 -7.70 2.61
N CYS A 215 -20.96 -6.45 2.18
CA CYS A 215 -22.16 -5.63 2.04
C CYS A 215 -22.10 -4.98 0.66
N SER A 216 -23.22 -4.90 -0.05
CA SER A 216 -23.29 -4.26 -1.39
C SER A 216 -22.81 -2.80 -1.39
N LEU A 217 -22.84 -2.15 -0.22
CA LEU A 217 -22.40 -0.76 -0.04
C LEU A 217 -20.90 -0.64 0.34
N ILE A 218 -20.24 -1.75 0.72
CA ILE A 218 -18.88 -1.74 1.26
C ILE A 218 -18.05 -2.75 0.46
N SER A 219 -17.15 -2.25 -0.39
CA SER A 219 -16.18 -3.11 -1.05
C SER A 219 -15.24 -3.75 -0.02
N GLY A 220 -14.63 -4.89 -0.33
CA GLY A 220 -13.70 -5.57 0.57
C GLY A 220 -12.51 -4.68 0.99
N THR A 221 -12.04 -3.82 0.10
CA THR A 221 -10.98 -2.82 0.40
C THR A 221 -11.46 -1.78 1.41
N LEU A 222 -12.72 -1.35 1.31
CA LEU A 222 -13.30 -0.31 2.17
C LEU A 222 -13.50 -0.80 3.61
N ALA A 223 -13.80 -2.09 3.82
CA ALA A 223 -13.89 -2.68 5.15
C ALA A 223 -12.55 -2.59 5.90
N GLY A 224 -11.46 -2.97 5.23
CA GLY A 224 -10.10 -2.80 5.74
C GLY A 224 -9.73 -1.34 5.98
N ALA A 225 -10.05 -0.45 5.03
CA ALA A 225 -9.83 0.99 5.18
C ALA A 225 -10.54 1.55 6.42
N CYS A 226 -11.82 1.18 6.63
CA CYS A 226 -12.61 1.61 7.77
C CYS A 226 -12.01 1.10 9.09
N LEU A 227 -11.61 -0.17 9.16
CA LEU A 227 -10.98 -0.75 10.36
C LEU A 227 -9.69 -0.01 10.72
N PHE A 228 -8.72 -0.01 9.82
CA PHE A 228 -7.38 0.51 10.14
C PHE A 228 -7.37 2.03 10.34
N PHE A 229 -8.16 2.78 9.57
CA PHE A 229 -8.35 4.20 9.80
C PHE A 229 -8.99 4.47 11.16
N SER A 230 -10.01 3.71 11.54
CA SER A 230 -10.72 3.87 12.83
C SER A 230 -9.84 3.47 14.02
N ILE A 231 -8.94 2.50 13.89
CA ILE A 231 -7.93 2.19 14.91
C ILE A 231 -7.07 3.43 15.18
N GLY A 232 -6.51 4.05 14.14
CA GLY A 232 -5.71 5.27 14.30
C GLY A 232 -6.52 6.43 14.88
N ALA A 233 -7.75 6.63 14.40
CA ALA A 233 -8.67 7.64 14.91
C ALA A 233 -9.01 7.44 16.40
N TYR A 234 -9.24 6.20 16.83
CA TYR A 234 -9.56 5.87 18.21
C TYR A 234 -8.48 6.36 19.19
N PHE A 235 -7.21 6.07 18.92
CA PHE A 235 -6.11 6.50 19.77
C PHE A 235 -5.95 8.02 19.79
N ALA A 236 -6.11 8.69 18.65
CA ALA A 236 -6.04 10.15 18.58
C ALA A 236 -7.19 10.82 19.34
N ILE A 237 -8.43 10.33 19.20
CA ILE A 237 -9.62 10.86 19.90
C ILE A 237 -9.54 10.62 21.41
N LYS A 238 -8.88 9.53 21.84
CA LYS A 238 -8.61 9.24 23.25
C LYS A 238 -7.38 9.95 23.80
N ASN A 239 -6.68 10.71 22.98
CA ASN A 239 -5.42 11.39 23.33
C ASN A 239 -4.38 10.41 23.93
N GLN A 240 -4.30 9.21 23.35
CA GLN A 240 -3.38 8.15 23.76
C GLN A 240 -2.27 7.99 22.72
N ASP A 241 -1.03 7.83 23.20
CA ASP A 241 0.06 7.43 22.30
C ASP A 241 -0.12 5.96 21.90
N PHE A 242 -0.28 5.76 20.58
CA PHE A 242 -0.52 4.46 20.01
C PHE A 242 0.66 3.49 20.25
N THR A 243 1.88 3.98 20.14
CA THR A 243 3.09 3.15 20.32
C THR A 243 3.24 2.71 21.77
N GLU A 244 2.90 3.58 22.73
CA GLU A 244 2.92 3.25 24.14
C GLU A 244 1.86 2.19 24.50
N ALA A 245 0.66 2.34 23.95
CA ALA A 245 -0.42 1.38 24.15
C ALA A 245 -0.03 -0.02 23.61
N LEU A 246 0.50 -0.10 22.40
CA LEU A 246 0.96 -1.36 21.81
C LEU A 246 2.14 -1.98 22.57
N TRP A 247 3.01 -1.17 23.12
CA TRP A 247 4.19 -1.67 23.82
C TRP A 247 3.86 -2.54 25.02
N LYS A 248 2.75 -2.29 25.68
CA LYS A 248 2.26 -3.12 26.79
C LYS A 248 2.00 -4.56 26.37
N TRP A 249 1.59 -4.73 25.10
CA TRP A 249 1.23 -6.02 24.52
C TRP A 249 2.30 -6.61 23.58
N ARG A 250 3.51 -6.02 23.53
CA ARG A 250 4.58 -6.45 22.61
C ARG A 250 4.95 -7.92 22.69
N HIS A 251 4.90 -8.49 23.92
CA HIS A 251 5.22 -9.90 24.16
C HIS A 251 4.16 -10.86 23.61
N LEU A 252 2.97 -10.38 23.30
CA LEU A 252 1.94 -11.11 22.58
C LEU A 252 1.98 -10.78 21.07
N ILE A 253 2.03 -9.50 20.75
CA ILE A 253 1.94 -9.01 19.36
C ILE A 253 3.09 -9.54 18.50
N CYS A 254 4.33 -9.43 18.97
CA CYS A 254 5.49 -9.80 18.15
C CYS A 254 5.59 -11.31 17.89
N PRO A 255 5.47 -12.22 18.89
CA PRO A 255 5.50 -13.65 18.63
C PRO A 255 4.33 -14.11 17.73
N VAL A 256 3.11 -13.62 17.99
CA VAL A 256 1.95 -13.97 17.15
C VAL A 256 2.15 -13.50 15.72
N ALA A 257 2.63 -12.27 15.50
CA ALA A 257 2.95 -11.78 14.16
C ALA A 257 3.98 -12.68 13.45
N ILE A 258 5.07 -13.06 14.13
CA ILE A 258 6.11 -13.92 13.55
C ILE A 258 5.53 -15.29 13.18
N LEU A 259 4.76 -15.92 14.08
CA LEU A 259 4.15 -17.23 13.81
C LEU A 259 3.19 -17.17 12.60
N LEU A 260 2.35 -16.13 12.53
CA LEU A 260 1.44 -15.92 11.41
C LEU A 260 2.19 -15.63 10.11
N MET A 261 3.31 -14.89 10.15
CA MET A 261 4.16 -14.65 8.97
C MET A 261 4.78 -15.95 8.46
N ILE A 262 5.32 -16.79 9.35
CA ILE A 262 5.89 -18.09 8.99
C ILE A 262 4.81 -18.97 8.37
N TYR A 263 3.65 -19.09 9.05
CA TYR A 263 2.52 -19.87 8.54
C TYR A 263 2.07 -19.41 7.16
N GLN A 264 1.84 -18.09 6.97
CA GLN A 264 1.36 -17.55 5.71
C GLN A 264 2.41 -17.68 4.58
N THR A 265 3.70 -17.57 4.90
CA THR A 265 4.77 -17.83 3.91
C THR A 265 4.76 -19.27 3.46
N TYR A 266 4.56 -20.21 4.39
CA TYR A 266 4.47 -21.63 4.08
C TYR A 266 3.18 -21.98 3.31
N SER A 267 2.03 -21.49 3.78
CA SER A 267 0.71 -21.82 3.19
C SER A 267 0.40 -21.08 1.89
N GLY A 268 1.25 -20.11 1.50
CA GLY A 268 1.13 -19.36 0.26
C GLY A 268 0.15 -18.19 0.30
N SER A 269 -0.40 -17.85 -0.88
CA SER A 269 -1.34 -16.73 -1.02
C SER A 269 -2.62 -16.96 -0.21
N ALA A 270 -3.19 -15.85 0.33
CA ALA A 270 -4.51 -15.85 0.97
C ALA A 270 -5.64 -16.40 0.07
N MET A 271 -5.43 -16.41 -1.25
CA MET A 271 -6.39 -16.97 -2.20
C MET A 271 -6.26 -18.49 -2.40
N GLY A 272 -5.17 -19.11 -1.90
CA GLY A 272 -4.84 -20.52 -2.18
C GLY A 272 -5.70 -21.54 -1.45
N ASN A 273 -6.03 -21.31 -0.18
CA ASN A 273 -6.85 -22.21 0.62
C ASN A 273 -7.69 -21.50 1.66
N ASP A 274 -8.74 -22.14 2.16
CA ASP A 274 -9.69 -21.50 3.09
C ASP A 274 -9.06 -21.16 4.43
N THR A 275 -8.13 -21.96 4.94
CA THR A 275 -7.40 -21.67 6.17
C THR A 275 -6.54 -20.42 6.04
N SER A 276 -5.84 -20.24 4.90
CA SER A 276 -5.06 -19.04 4.62
C SER A 276 -5.95 -17.80 4.53
N LYS A 277 -7.15 -17.91 3.95
CA LYS A 277 -8.13 -16.82 3.90
C LYS A 277 -8.58 -16.37 5.30
N MET A 278 -8.80 -17.33 6.20
CA MET A 278 -9.22 -17.04 7.58
C MET A 278 -8.08 -16.42 8.41
N ILE A 279 -6.84 -16.83 8.19
CA ILE A 279 -5.67 -16.38 8.96
C ILE A 279 -5.14 -15.04 8.46
N HIS A 280 -5.21 -14.78 7.18
CA HIS A 280 -4.66 -13.58 6.56
C HIS A 280 -5.08 -12.25 7.22
N PRO A 281 -6.36 -12.01 7.57
CA PRO A 281 -6.76 -10.78 8.26
C PRO A 281 -6.06 -10.59 9.60
N TRP A 282 -5.90 -11.66 10.37
CA TRP A 282 -5.19 -11.63 11.65
C TRP A 282 -3.70 -11.35 11.48
N LEU A 283 -3.06 -11.97 10.47
CA LEU A 283 -1.69 -11.65 10.09
C LEU A 283 -1.54 -10.14 9.86
N VAL A 284 -2.39 -9.56 9.01
CA VAL A 284 -2.31 -8.14 8.64
C VAL A 284 -2.45 -7.24 9.87
N ILE A 285 -3.35 -7.57 10.80
CA ILE A 285 -3.55 -6.81 12.05
C ILE A 285 -2.29 -6.88 12.93
N PHE A 286 -1.87 -8.10 13.30
CA PHE A 286 -0.74 -8.29 14.22
C PHE A 286 0.58 -7.79 13.62
N GLN A 287 0.81 -8.04 12.35
CA GLN A 287 2.01 -7.59 11.64
C GLN A 287 2.06 -6.07 11.53
N SER A 288 0.93 -5.39 11.28
CA SER A 288 0.88 -3.92 11.27
C SER A 288 1.29 -3.34 12.62
N PHE A 289 0.82 -3.93 13.72
CA PHE A 289 1.21 -3.51 15.06
C PHE A 289 2.68 -3.82 15.38
N ALA A 290 3.17 -5.00 14.96
CA ALA A 290 4.56 -5.38 15.13
C ALA A 290 5.52 -4.45 14.38
N LEU A 291 5.18 -4.06 13.13
CA LEU A 291 5.99 -3.11 12.35
C LEU A 291 6.00 -1.71 12.96
N ILE A 292 4.88 -1.26 13.55
CA ILE A 292 4.83 0.03 14.28
C ILE A 292 5.72 -0.03 15.53
N LEU A 293 5.69 -1.13 16.27
CA LEU A 293 6.58 -1.36 17.41
C LEU A 293 8.05 -1.40 17.00
N LEU A 294 8.37 -2.09 15.91
CA LEU A 294 9.72 -2.12 15.34
C LEU A 294 10.18 -0.70 14.98
N ALA A 295 9.36 0.08 14.30
CA ALA A 295 9.69 1.46 13.94
C ALA A 295 9.93 2.33 15.18
N SER A 296 9.10 2.19 16.24
CA SER A 296 9.30 2.94 17.48
C SER A 296 10.62 2.59 18.16
N THR A 297 11.05 1.34 18.06
CA THR A 297 12.35 0.89 18.57
C THR A 297 13.51 1.41 17.72
N LEU A 298 13.37 1.39 16.39
CA LEU A 298 14.42 1.85 15.47
C LEU A 298 14.65 3.38 15.53
N CYS A 299 13.70 4.15 16.02
CA CYS A 299 13.85 5.59 16.24
C CYS A 299 14.97 5.95 17.22
N GLN A 300 15.38 5.01 18.11
CA GLN A 300 16.52 5.23 19.03
C GLN A 300 17.88 5.33 18.34
N TYR A 301 17.99 4.96 17.05
CA TYR A 301 19.21 5.06 16.26
C TYR A 301 19.23 6.35 15.44
N PRO A 302 19.91 7.44 15.89
CA PRO A 302 19.78 8.79 15.29
C PRO A 302 20.19 8.85 13.82
N LYS A 303 21.22 8.09 13.43
CA LYS A 303 21.69 8.03 12.02
C LYS A 303 20.62 7.43 11.12
N LEU A 304 20.05 6.28 11.51
CA LEU A 304 19.00 5.60 10.77
C LEU A 304 17.74 6.46 10.68
N TYR A 305 17.31 7.03 11.80
CA TYR A 305 16.18 7.95 11.83
C TYR A 305 16.39 9.18 10.93
N GLY A 306 17.58 9.79 10.97
CA GLY A 306 17.92 10.94 10.14
C GLY A 306 17.85 10.63 8.63
N ILE A 307 18.35 9.48 8.20
CA ILE A 307 18.26 9.01 6.81
C ILE A 307 16.80 8.78 6.42
N ASN A 308 16.07 8.01 7.21
CA ASN A 308 14.66 7.72 6.95
C ASN A 308 13.79 8.98 6.90
N LYS A 309 14.00 9.93 7.79
CA LYS A 309 13.27 11.21 7.81
C LYS A 309 13.49 12.02 6.53
N LYS A 310 14.69 11.99 5.95
CA LYS A 310 14.99 12.62 4.65
C LYS A 310 14.25 11.91 3.52
N LEU A 311 14.35 10.58 3.47
CA LEU A 311 13.73 9.75 2.44
C LEU A 311 12.19 9.68 2.56
N ALA A 312 11.63 9.88 3.75
CA ALA A 312 10.18 9.93 3.96
C ALA A 312 9.47 11.00 3.11
N ARG A 313 10.17 12.03 2.66
CA ARG A 313 9.63 13.05 1.75
C ARG A 313 9.36 12.50 0.35
N THR A 314 10.10 11.49 -0.08
CA THR A 314 9.94 10.86 -1.40
C THR A 314 8.86 9.76 -1.41
N SER A 315 8.39 9.31 -0.24
CA SER A 315 7.53 8.12 -0.10
C SER A 315 6.27 8.18 -0.93
N PHE A 316 5.56 9.32 -0.92
CA PHE A 316 4.35 9.48 -1.72
C PHE A 316 4.66 9.49 -3.23
N PHE A 317 5.75 10.12 -3.63
CA PHE A 317 6.17 10.17 -5.02
C PHE A 317 6.57 8.77 -5.54
N ILE A 318 7.28 7.97 -4.75
CA ILE A 318 7.60 6.58 -5.06
C ILE A 318 6.30 5.77 -5.22
N TYR A 319 5.38 5.90 -4.25
CA TYR A 319 4.07 5.25 -4.31
C TYR A 319 3.30 5.61 -5.58
N ALA A 320 3.34 6.85 -6.03
CA ALA A 320 2.57 7.31 -7.17
C ALA A 320 3.25 7.00 -8.52
N LEU A 321 4.58 7.03 -8.58
CA LEU A 321 5.33 6.87 -9.83
C LEU A 321 5.72 5.42 -10.15
N HIS A 322 5.85 4.53 -9.16
CA HIS A 322 6.35 3.16 -9.40
C HIS A 322 5.54 2.39 -10.47
N PRO A 323 4.20 2.55 -10.62
CA PRO A 323 3.45 1.81 -11.63
C PRO A 323 3.85 2.18 -13.08
N PHE A 324 4.39 3.37 -13.26
CA PHE A 324 4.88 3.83 -14.57
C PHE A 324 6.24 3.23 -14.94
N ILE A 325 7.04 2.83 -13.96
CA ILE A 325 8.45 2.48 -14.14
C ILE A 325 8.71 0.99 -13.92
N LEU A 326 8.07 0.37 -12.92
CA LEU A 326 8.39 -0.97 -12.43
C LEU A 326 8.33 -2.03 -13.55
N GLY A 327 7.29 -2.02 -14.37
CA GLY A 327 7.13 -2.97 -15.47
C GLY A 327 8.27 -2.88 -16.50
N TYR A 328 8.75 -1.67 -16.80
CA TYR A 328 9.88 -1.47 -17.71
C TYR A 328 11.19 -1.96 -17.09
N VAL A 329 11.40 -1.72 -15.79
CA VAL A 329 12.60 -2.21 -15.07
C VAL A 329 12.62 -3.73 -15.05
N ILE A 330 11.50 -4.40 -14.69
CA ILE A 330 11.39 -5.87 -14.71
C ILE A 330 11.67 -6.40 -16.12
N SER A 331 11.08 -5.81 -17.15
CA SER A 331 11.32 -6.21 -18.55
C SER A 331 12.79 -6.03 -18.96
N ALA A 332 13.46 -4.98 -18.48
CA ALA A 332 14.86 -4.75 -18.77
C ALA A 332 15.74 -5.83 -18.10
N PHE A 333 15.50 -6.16 -16.84
CA PHE A 333 16.23 -7.23 -16.15
C PHE A 333 16.05 -8.58 -16.83
N ASN A 334 14.82 -8.93 -17.23
CA ASN A 334 14.54 -10.17 -17.96
C ASN A 334 15.27 -10.22 -19.30
N LYS A 335 15.29 -9.12 -20.06
CA LYS A 335 16.04 -9.06 -21.33
C LYS A 335 17.54 -9.18 -21.13
N ILE A 336 18.10 -8.55 -20.09
CA ILE A 336 19.52 -8.65 -19.76
C ILE A 336 19.88 -10.09 -19.39
N SER A 337 19.03 -10.78 -18.61
CA SER A 337 19.22 -12.17 -18.26
C SER A 337 19.25 -13.08 -19.50
N ILE A 338 18.25 -12.95 -20.39
CA ILE A 338 18.19 -13.72 -21.65
C ILE A 338 19.40 -13.39 -22.55
N LEU A 339 19.88 -12.16 -22.58
CA LEU A 339 21.07 -11.79 -23.35
C LEU A 339 22.34 -12.40 -22.72
N GLY A 340 22.39 -12.47 -21.39
CA GLY A 340 23.47 -13.11 -20.64
C GLY A 340 23.56 -14.60 -20.89
N ASP A 341 22.44 -15.29 -21.15
CA ASP A 341 22.40 -16.73 -21.46
C ASP A 341 23.15 -17.11 -22.74
N ARG A 342 23.36 -16.18 -23.64
CA ARG A 342 24.23 -16.40 -24.82
C ARG A 342 25.69 -16.56 -24.44
N ILE A 343 26.09 -16.11 -23.23
CA ILE A 343 27.46 -16.20 -22.73
C ILE A 343 27.52 -17.27 -21.64
N PHE A 344 26.55 -17.31 -20.73
CA PHE A 344 26.43 -18.31 -19.66
C PHE A 344 24.94 -18.61 -19.47
N PRO A 345 24.46 -19.88 -19.62
CA PRO A 345 23.07 -20.26 -19.45
C PRO A 345 22.69 -20.16 -17.97
N MET A 346 22.14 -19.03 -17.53
CA MET A 346 21.83 -18.71 -16.15
C MET A 346 20.43 -18.09 -15.93
N SER A 347 19.68 -17.76 -17.02
CA SER A 347 18.37 -17.06 -16.90
C SER A 347 17.38 -17.84 -16.06
N ASP A 348 17.36 -19.15 -16.21
CA ASP A 348 16.43 -20.05 -15.51
C ASP A 348 16.95 -20.50 -14.15
N SER A 349 18.11 -20.00 -13.74
CA SER A 349 18.64 -20.32 -12.41
C SER A 349 17.88 -19.56 -11.32
N TRP A 350 17.47 -20.27 -10.26
CA TRP A 350 16.71 -19.71 -9.15
C TRP A 350 17.38 -18.48 -8.50
N TYR A 351 18.71 -18.44 -8.45
CA TYR A 351 19.46 -17.32 -7.89
C TYR A 351 19.39 -16.08 -8.78
N MET A 352 19.39 -16.24 -10.12
CA MET A 352 19.21 -15.11 -11.04
C MET A 352 17.76 -14.59 -10.99
N MET A 353 16.77 -15.48 -10.94
CA MET A 353 15.37 -15.11 -10.75
C MET A 353 15.18 -14.35 -9.43
N THR A 354 15.81 -14.83 -8.34
CA THR A 354 15.77 -14.16 -7.03
C THR A 354 16.45 -12.78 -7.10
N PHE A 355 17.60 -12.69 -7.76
CA PHE A 355 18.30 -11.42 -7.95
C PHE A 355 17.42 -10.42 -8.73
N ASN A 356 16.86 -10.84 -9.86
CA ASN A 356 15.98 -9.98 -10.68
C ASN A 356 14.75 -9.51 -9.89
N TYR A 357 14.14 -10.41 -9.12
CA TYR A 357 12.99 -10.08 -8.28
C TYR A 357 13.34 -9.05 -7.20
N LEU A 358 14.46 -9.17 -6.52
CA LEU A 358 14.89 -8.25 -5.46
C LEU A 358 15.44 -6.93 -6.04
N ALA A 359 16.20 -7.00 -7.13
CA ALA A 359 16.86 -5.84 -7.72
C ALA A 359 15.88 -4.91 -8.44
N SER A 360 14.87 -5.44 -9.14
CA SER A 360 13.95 -4.64 -9.93
C SER A 360 13.18 -3.60 -9.10
N PRO A 361 12.56 -3.93 -7.94
CA PRO A 361 11.94 -2.94 -7.07
C PRO A 361 12.94 -1.91 -6.54
N ILE A 362 14.16 -2.33 -6.18
CA ILE A 362 15.21 -1.43 -5.67
C ILE A 362 15.60 -0.41 -6.75
N VAL A 363 15.87 -0.85 -7.98
CA VAL A 363 16.22 0.02 -9.09
C VAL A 363 15.05 0.97 -9.42
N CYS A 364 13.80 0.47 -9.41
CA CYS A 364 12.62 1.30 -9.59
C CYS A 364 12.55 2.42 -8.53
N ILE A 365 12.77 2.10 -7.25
CA ILE A 365 12.78 3.07 -6.15
C ILE A 365 13.88 4.11 -6.34
N LEU A 366 15.10 3.68 -6.70
CA LEU A 366 16.22 4.60 -6.95
C LEU A 366 15.91 5.56 -8.10
N LEU A 367 15.33 5.06 -9.20
CA LEU A 367 14.88 5.91 -10.31
C LEU A 367 13.81 6.91 -9.86
N CYS A 368 12.82 6.48 -9.07
CA CYS A 368 11.83 7.39 -8.51
C CYS A 368 12.46 8.50 -7.64
N ILE A 369 13.46 8.16 -6.82
CA ILE A 369 14.18 9.13 -5.99
C ILE A 369 14.97 10.13 -6.85
N VAL A 370 15.65 9.66 -7.89
CA VAL A 370 16.40 10.53 -8.81
C VAL A 370 15.45 11.49 -9.53
N ILE A 371 14.32 10.98 -10.06
CA ILE A 371 13.30 11.81 -10.71
C ILE A 371 12.71 12.81 -9.72
N TYR A 372 12.41 12.42 -8.46
CA TYR A 372 11.94 13.33 -7.43
C TYR A 372 12.90 14.49 -7.22
N TRP A 373 14.20 14.24 -7.04
CA TRP A 373 15.19 15.29 -6.83
C TRP A 373 15.40 16.17 -8.06
N PHE A 374 15.32 15.58 -9.27
CA PHE A 374 15.34 16.35 -10.51
C PHE A 374 14.14 17.32 -10.57
N LEU A 375 12.92 16.83 -10.32
CA LEU A 375 11.73 17.68 -10.30
C LEU A 375 11.78 18.72 -9.18
N GLN A 376 12.30 18.37 -8.00
CA GLN A 376 12.46 19.30 -6.90
C GLN A 376 13.39 20.46 -7.24
N LYS A 377 14.43 20.20 -8.03
CA LYS A 377 15.41 21.21 -8.44
C LYS A 377 14.88 22.09 -9.59
N TYR A 378 14.26 21.51 -10.60
CA TYR A 378 13.93 22.21 -11.86
C TYR A 378 12.46 22.57 -11.99
N LEU A 379 11.54 21.82 -11.38
CA LEU A 379 10.09 21.98 -11.51
C LEU A 379 9.38 21.90 -10.12
N PRO A 380 9.82 22.70 -9.11
CA PRO A 380 9.31 22.56 -7.74
C PRO A 380 7.81 22.82 -7.61
N SER A 381 7.26 23.76 -8.42
CA SER A 381 5.82 24.05 -8.40
C SER A 381 4.97 22.87 -8.92
N PHE A 382 5.43 22.22 -9.99
CA PHE A 382 4.79 21.02 -10.52
C PHE A 382 4.85 19.88 -9.51
N LEU A 383 6.05 19.61 -8.95
CA LEU A 383 6.21 18.59 -7.91
C LEU A 383 5.28 18.87 -6.73
N GLY A 384 5.20 20.12 -6.26
CA GLY A 384 4.33 20.51 -5.15
C GLY A 384 2.85 20.15 -5.39
N VAL A 385 2.36 20.31 -6.62
CA VAL A 385 0.98 19.94 -7.00
C VAL A 385 0.79 18.42 -6.92
N ILE A 386 1.67 17.64 -7.56
CA ILE A 386 1.51 16.20 -7.69
C ILE A 386 1.81 15.43 -6.39
N VAL A 387 2.55 16.02 -5.44
CA VAL A 387 2.77 15.43 -4.11
C VAL A 387 1.87 16.04 -3.02
N GLY A 388 1.05 17.03 -3.36
CA GLY A 388 0.12 17.67 -2.42
C GLY A 388 0.81 18.54 -1.38
N GLU A 389 1.94 19.15 -1.71
CA GLU A 389 2.59 20.14 -0.83
C GLU A 389 1.72 21.40 -0.76
N ARG A 390 1.57 21.91 0.45
CA ARG A 390 0.87 23.19 0.65
C ARG A 390 1.82 24.32 0.32
N LYS A 391 1.41 25.23 -0.55
CA LYS A 391 2.08 26.53 -0.63
C LYS A 391 2.04 27.14 0.79
N LYS A 392 3.22 27.42 1.32
CA LYS A 392 3.36 28.18 2.57
C LYS A 392 2.79 29.57 2.45
#